data_59312366f9f5b8b6b5842f4aa1669321
#
_entry.id   59312366f9f5b8b6b5842f4aa1669321
#
_cell.length_a   1.000
_cell.length_b   1.000
_cell.length_c   1.000
_cell.angle_alpha   90.00
_cell.angle_beta   90.00
_cell.angle_gamma   90.00
#
_symmetry.space_group_name_H-M   'P 1'
#
loop_
_entity.id
_entity.type
_entity.pdbx_description
1 polymer ?
#
loop_
_entity_poly.entity_id
_entity_poly.type
_entity_poly.pdbx_seq_one_letter_code
_entity_poly.pdbx_strand_id
1 'polypeptide(L)'
;MCIRDRLKGQTVCVQSGTTTEKNLTDYSKANNLNIKPVVFEKVEAATSAYFAGRCIAYTTDASGLSSVRSKEAKDPKEHMILPELISKEPLGPMVRRGDDEWFSIVKWVVFALIEAEEYGITQANVDQLKADSKDPVVQRILGTSEDTGKLLGLDKDWLARAIKATGNYGESFERNVGPKTALNLPRGLNNLWNKGGLMYPYPAR
;
A
#
# COMPACT_ATOMS: atom_id res chain seq x y z
N MET A 1 -15.42 -26.15 -1.22
CA MET A 1 -16.30 -25.17 -0.54
C MET A 1 -15.48 -23.91 -0.39
N CYS A 2 -15.78 -22.85 -1.16
CA CYS A 2 -15.04 -21.56 -1.06
C CYS A 2 -15.29 -20.92 0.30
N ILE A 3 -14.29 -20.25 0.88
CA ILE A 3 -14.44 -19.49 2.12
C ILE A 3 -15.57 -18.46 1.99
N ARG A 4 -15.75 -17.91 0.79
CA ARG A 4 -16.83 -17.01 0.39
C ARG A 4 -18.22 -17.56 0.72
N ASP A 5 -18.45 -18.87 0.52
CA ASP A 5 -19.75 -19.50 0.78
C ASP A 5 -20.10 -19.50 2.27
N ARG A 6 -19.09 -19.43 3.15
CA ARG A 6 -19.30 -19.35 4.60
C ARG A 6 -19.84 -18.01 5.07
N LEU A 7 -19.70 -16.95 4.27
CA LEU A 7 -20.22 -15.61 4.56
C LEU A 7 -21.68 -15.44 4.10
N LYS A 8 -22.24 -16.41 3.36
CA LYS A 8 -23.63 -16.31 2.86
C LYS A 8 -24.62 -16.22 4.01
N GLY A 9 -25.40 -15.13 4.02
CA GLY A 9 -26.41 -14.86 5.05
C GLY A 9 -25.85 -14.43 6.41
N GLN A 10 -24.53 -14.30 6.53
CA GLN A 10 -23.86 -14.00 7.80
C GLN A 10 -23.75 -12.50 8.07
N THR A 11 -23.43 -12.16 9.32
CA THR A 11 -23.18 -10.79 9.76
C THR A 11 -21.73 -10.39 9.54
N VAL A 12 -21.50 -9.20 8.98
CA VAL A 12 -20.18 -8.61 8.79
C VAL A 12 -20.15 -7.21 9.39
N CYS A 13 -19.24 -6.97 10.32
CA CYS A 13 -19.03 -5.66 10.92
C CYS A 13 -18.31 -4.74 9.94
N VAL A 14 -18.74 -3.47 9.85
CA VAL A 14 -18.18 -2.47 8.96
C VAL A 14 -18.39 -1.07 9.52
N GLN A 15 -17.49 -0.14 9.18
CA GLN A 15 -17.63 1.27 9.55
C GLN A 15 -18.58 1.99 8.57
N SER A 16 -19.50 2.81 9.11
CA SER A 16 -20.45 3.60 8.32
C SER A 16 -19.79 4.71 7.51
N GLY A 17 -20.42 5.05 6.38
CA GLY A 17 -20.00 6.16 5.54
C GLY A 17 -18.67 5.95 4.81
N THR A 18 -18.20 4.70 4.74
CA THR A 18 -16.94 4.34 4.07
C THR A 18 -17.18 3.71 2.68
N THR A 19 -16.17 3.77 1.83
CA THR A 19 -16.13 2.99 0.58
C THR A 19 -16.26 1.50 0.85
N THR A 20 -15.73 1.02 1.96
CA THR A 20 -15.79 -0.38 2.39
C THR A 20 -17.22 -0.86 2.64
N GLU A 21 -18.07 -0.06 3.28
CA GLU A 21 -19.50 -0.38 3.48
C GLU A 21 -20.22 -0.57 2.14
N LYS A 22 -19.98 0.37 1.21
CA LYS A 22 -20.55 0.29 -0.14
C LYS A 22 -20.02 -0.94 -0.89
N ASN A 23 -18.72 -1.15 -0.90
CA ASN A 23 -18.09 -2.29 -1.57
C ASN A 23 -18.59 -3.65 -1.02
N LEU A 24 -18.77 -3.77 0.30
CA LEU A 24 -19.36 -4.97 0.91
C LEU A 24 -20.79 -5.22 0.39
N THR A 25 -21.60 -4.17 0.31
CA THR A 25 -22.99 -4.25 -0.16
C THR A 25 -23.05 -4.66 -1.63
N ASP A 26 -22.25 -4.02 -2.48
CA ASP A 26 -22.19 -4.28 -3.91
C ASP A 26 -21.67 -5.70 -4.19
N TYR A 27 -20.61 -6.11 -3.49
CA TYR A 27 -20.07 -7.46 -3.59
C TYR A 27 -21.07 -8.53 -3.16
N SER A 28 -21.78 -8.30 -2.06
CA SER A 28 -22.82 -9.21 -1.55
C SER A 28 -23.96 -9.41 -2.56
N LYS A 29 -24.42 -8.31 -3.19
CA LYS A 29 -25.45 -8.35 -4.24
C LYS A 29 -24.96 -9.07 -5.50
N ALA A 30 -23.80 -8.69 -6.01
CA ALA A 30 -23.24 -9.25 -7.25
C ALA A 30 -23.00 -10.76 -7.16
N ASN A 31 -22.75 -11.29 -5.95
CA ASN A 31 -22.46 -12.70 -5.71
C ASN A 31 -23.61 -13.47 -5.04
N ASN A 32 -24.78 -12.84 -4.85
CA ASN A 32 -25.96 -13.45 -4.20
C ASN A 32 -25.67 -14.02 -2.79
N LEU A 33 -24.86 -13.31 -2.00
CA LEU A 33 -24.40 -13.77 -0.70
C LEU A 33 -25.34 -13.41 0.44
N ASN A 34 -26.23 -12.41 0.26
CA ASN A 34 -27.15 -11.94 1.30
C ASN A 34 -26.46 -11.63 2.63
N ILE A 35 -25.24 -11.06 2.58
CA ILE A 35 -24.50 -10.63 3.76
C ILE A 35 -25.32 -9.55 4.49
N LYS A 36 -25.31 -9.62 5.82
CA LYS A 36 -25.99 -8.66 6.71
C LYS A 36 -24.94 -7.70 7.29
N PRO A 37 -24.77 -6.47 6.77
CA PRO A 37 -23.86 -5.50 7.35
C PRO A 37 -24.34 -5.11 8.76
N VAL A 38 -23.42 -5.12 9.72
CA VAL A 38 -23.60 -4.51 11.04
C VAL A 38 -22.73 -3.28 11.10
N VAL A 39 -23.38 -2.12 11.05
CA VAL A 39 -22.73 -0.84 10.79
C VAL A 39 -22.42 -0.11 12.09
N PHE A 40 -21.23 0.47 12.21
CA PHE A 40 -20.76 1.24 13.35
C PHE A 40 -20.17 2.58 12.90
N GLU A 41 -20.39 3.63 13.67
CA GLU A 41 -19.83 4.95 13.36
C GLU A 41 -18.29 5.01 13.52
N LYS A 42 -17.77 4.25 14.50
CA LYS A 42 -16.34 4.23 14.84
C LYS A 42 -15.70 2.88 14.59
N VAL A 43 -14.44 2.91 14.14
CA VAL A 43 -13.64 1.68 13.92
C VAL A 43 -13.54 0.85 15.19
N GLU A 44 -13.28 1.48 16.33
CA GLU A 44 -13.11 0.79 17.61
C GLU A 44 -14.38 0.06 18.05
N ALA A 45 -15.55 0.61 17.72
CA ALA A 45 -16.83 -0.06 18.02
C ALA A 45 -17.04 -1.28 17.10
N ALA A 46 -16.65 -1.17 15.82
CA ALA A 46 -16.73 -2.27 14.87
C ALA A 46 -15.79 -3.42 15.23
N THR A 47 -14.53 -3.12 15.57
CA THR A 47 -13.54 -4.14 15.97
C THR A 47 -13.89 -4.79 17.30
N SER A 48 -14.33 -4.01 18.30
CA SER A 48 -14.81 -4.55 19.56
C SER A 48 -16.01 -5.48 19.40
N ALA A 49 -16.96 -5.13 18.53
CA ALA A 49 -18.12 -5.97 18.23
C ALA A 49 -17.72 -7.28 17.53
N TYR A 50 -16.76 -7.23 16.63
CA TYR A 50 -16.20 -8.40 15.97
C TYR A 50 -15.50 -9.32 16.97
N PHE A 51 -14.61 -8.83 17.82
CA PHE A 51 -13.93 -9.66 18.83
C PHE A 51 -14.86 -10.17 19.92
N ALA A 52 -15.98 -9.50 20.18
CA ALA A 52 -17.05 -9.99 21.04
C ALA A 52 -17.95 -11.05 20.39
N GLY A 53 -17.68 -11.43 19.13
CA GLY A 53 -18.45 -12.45 18.41
C GLY A 53 -19.81 -11.97 17.88
N ARG A 54 -20.07 -10.65 17.87
CA ARG A 54 -21.32 -10.08 17.34
C ARG A 54 -21.42 -10.19 15.81
N CYS A 55 -20.27 -10.20 15.12
CA CYS A 55 -20.16 -10.44 13.69
C CYS A 55 -19.19 -11.59 13.45
N ILE A 56 -19.48 -12.42 12.45
CA ILE A 56 -18.57 -13.52 12.06
C ILE A 56 -17.33 -13.02 11.33
N ALA A 57 -17.42 -11.83 10.71
CA ALA A 57 -16.32 -11.20 10.00
C ALA A 57 -16.33 -9.68 10.21
N TYR A 58 -15.17 -9.08 9.97
CA TYR A 58 -14.95 -7.63 9.91
C TYR A 58 -14.31 -7.28 8.57
N THR A 59 -14.69 -6.17 7.97
CA THR A 59 -14.14 -5.72 6.68
C THR A 59 -13.63 -4.31 6.75
N THR A 60 -12.42 -4.12 6.23
CA THR A 60 -11.73 -2.86 5.98
C THR A 60 -10.57 -3.12 5.01
N ASP A 61 -9.69 -2.16 4.79
CA ASP A 61 -8.47 -2.34 3.98
C ASP A 61 -7.60 -3.48 4.50
N ALA A 62 -6.91 -4.19 3.61
CA ALA A 62 -6.05 -5.32 3.99
C ALA A 62 -4.99 -4.94 5.02
N SER A 63 -4.40 -3.74 4.91
CA SER A 63 -3.45 -3.20 5.90
C SER A 63 -4.12 -2.91 7.24
N GLY A 64 -5.35 -2.38 7.22
CA GLY A 64 -6.19 -2.16 8.40
C GLY A 64 -6.52 -3.47 9.11
N LEU A 65 -6.96 -4.50 8.36
CA LEU A 65 -7.22 -5.85 8.91
C LEU A 65 -5.97 -6.44 9.58
N SER A 66 -4.81 -6.33 8.93
CA SER A 66 -3.54 -6.82 9.50
C SER A 66 -3.16 -6.06 10.77
N SER A 67 -3.37 -4.75 10.81
CA SER A 67 -3.11 -3.93 11.99
C SER A 67 -4.02 -4.31 13.15
N VAL A 68 -5.32 -4.42 12.91
CA VAL A 68 -6.31 -4.84 13.93
C VAL A 68 -5.99 -6.23 14.45
N ARG A 69 -5.74 -7.19 13.55
CA ARG A 69 -5.33 -8.55 13.94
C ARG A 69 -4.09 -8.57 14.81
N SER A 70 -3.06 -7.78 14.45
CA SER A 70 -1.79 -7.75 15.17
C SER A 70 -1.89 -7.05 16.55
N LYS A 71 -2.75 -6.04 16.69
CA LYS A 71 -2.80 -5.19 17.89
C LYS A 71 -3.92 -5.56 18.86
N GLU A 72 -5.06 -6.03 18.35
CA GLU A 72 -6.29 -6.17 19.13
C GLU A 72 -6.69 -7.64 19.36
N ALA A 73 -6.26 -8.57 18.49
CA ALA A 73 -6.57 -9.98 18.67
C ALA A 73 -5.78 -10.56 19.85
N LYS A 74 -6.46 -11.31 20.72
CA LYS A 74 -5.81 -12.06 21.83
C LYS A 74 -4.86 -13.13 21.30
N ASP A 75 -5.28 -13.86 20.27
CA ASP A 75 -4.43 -14.75 19.46
C ASP A 75 -4.63 -14.42 17.98
N PRO A 76 -3.65 -13.76 17.32
CA PRO A 76 -3.74 -13.43 15.90
C PRO A 76 -3.92 -14.65 14.97
N LYS A 77 -3.56 -15.86 15.42
CA LYS A 77 -3.67 -17.09 14.63
C LYS A 77 -5.10 -17.59 14.50
N GLU A 78 -6.00 -17.20 15.42
CA GLU A 78 -7.43 -17.54 15.36
C GLU A 78 -8.17 -16.68 14.31
N HIS A 79 -7.54 -15.63 13.76
CA HIS A 79 -8.15 -14.70 12.83
C HIS A 79 -7.49 -14.78 11.45
N MET A 80 -8.25 -15.15 10.43
CA MET A 80 -7.81 -15.25 9.06
C MET A 80 -8.20 -14.00 8.28
N ILE A 81 -7.25 -13.42 7.55
CA ILE A 81 -7.54 -12.46 6.48
C ILE A 81 -7.77 -13.26 5.20
N LEU A 82 -8.93 -13.08 4.58
CA LEU A 82 -9.28 -13.80 3.36
C LEU A 82 -8.40 -13.32 2.20
N PRO A 83 -7.96 -14.23 1.31
CA PRO A 83 -7.13 -13.87 0.18
C PRO A 83 -7.88 -13.10 -0.92
N GLU A 84 -9.20 -13.20 -0.96
CA GLU A 84 -10.02 -12.51 -1.93
C GLU A 84 -10.17 -11.04 -1.58
N LEU A 85 -9.71 -10.17 -2.49
CA LEU A 85 -9.95 -8.74 -2.42
C LEU A 85 -11.29 -8.41 -3.09
N ILE A 86 -12.18 -7.74 -2.36
CA ILE A 86 -13.52 -7.38 -2.84
C ILE A 86 -13.60 -5.96 -3.37
N SER A 87 -12.52 -5.19 -3.27
CA SER A 87 -12.42 -3.82 -3.78
C SER A 87 -10.99 -3.46 -4.17
N LYS A 88 -10.82 -2.30 -4.78
CA LYS A 88 -9.53 -1.68 -5.09
C LYS A 88 -9.46 -0.32 -4.40
N GLU A 89 -8.44 -0.13 -3.59
CA GLU A 89 -8.18 1.12 -2.88
C GLU A 89 -6.77 1.62 -3.27
N PRO A 90 -6.66 2.47 -4.31
CA PRO A 90 -5.37 2.98 -4.78
C PRO A 90 -4.90 4.11 -3.84
N LEU A 91 -4.45 3.73 -2.65
CA LEU A 91 -3.96 4.66 -1.64
C LEU A 91 -2.66 5.32 -2.10
N GLY A 92 -2.49 6.60 -1.76
CA GLY A 92 -1.30 7.36 -2.09
C GLY A 92 -1.12 8.55 -1.13
N PRO A 93 0.04 9.24 -1.22
CA PRO A 93 0.24 10.47 -0.47
C PRO A 93 -0.81 11.53 -0.84
N MET A 94 -1.28 12.25 0.17
CA MET A 94 -2.22 13.36 -0.02
C MET A 94 -1.52 14.68 0.27
N VAL A 95 -1.69 15.66 -0.63
CA VAL A 95 -1.14 17.01 -0.50
C VAL A 95 -2.25 18.06 -0.53
N ARG A 96 -1.94 19.28 -0.08
CA ARG A 96 -2.88 20.39 -0.12
C ARG A 96 -3.22 20.73 -1.58
N ARG A 97 -4.51 20.94 -1.86
CA ARG A 97 -4.97 21.40 -3.16
C ARG A 97 -4.49 22.83 -3.45
N GLY A 98 -4.02 23.08 -4.70
CA GLY A 98 -3.53 24.39 -5.14
C GLY A 98 -2.05 24.61 -4.84
N ASP A 99 -1.33 23.60 -4.35
CA ASP A 99 0.12 23.59 -4.22
C ASP A 99 0.69 22.65 -5.28
N ASP A 100 0.75 23.15 -6.53
CA ASP A 100 1.11 22.33 -7.70
C ASP A 100 2.60 21.99 -7.72
N GLU A 101 3.45 22.84 -7.14
CA GLU A 101 4.88 22.56 -7.00
C GLU A 101 5.12 21.40 -6.05
N TRP A 102 4.54 21.46 -4.85
CA TRP A 102 4.65 20.39 -3.87
C TRP A 102 4.01 19.09 -4.36
N PHE A 103 2.84 19.18 -5.02
CA PHE A 103 2.22 18.03 -5.66
C PHE A 103 3.13 17.35 -6.67
N SER A 104 3.81 18.15 -7.51
CA SER A 104 4.74 17.64 -8.51
C SER A 104 5.95 16.95 -7.87
N ILE A 105 6.53 17.55 -6.82
CA ILE A 105 7.63 16.95 -6.06
C ILE A 105 7.20 15.61 -5.47
N VAL A 106 6.10 15.56 -4.72
CA VAL A 106 5.63 14.32 -4.07
C VAL A 106 5.33 13.23 -5.10
N LYS A 107 4.65 13.58 -6.19
CA LYS A 107 4.33 12.65 -7.29
C LYS A 107 5.60 12.03 -7.88
N TRP A 108 6.57 12.86 -8.24
CA TRP A 108 7.80 12.38 -8.86
C TRP A 108 8.70 11.61 -7.89
N VAL A 109 8.73 11.99 -6.60
CA VAL A 109 9.42 11.20 -5.58
C VAL A 109 8.84 9.78 -5.50
N VAL A 110 7.51 9.64 -5.46
CA VAL A 110 6.88 8.31 -5.39
C VAL A 110 7.21 7.47 -6.61
N PHE A 111 7.07 8.02 -7.82
CA PHE A 111 7.41 7.27 -9.06
C PHE A 111 8.88 6.88 -9.09
N ALA A 112 9.75 7.79 -8.75
CA ALA A 112 11.17 7.57 -8.80
C ALA A 112 11.67 6.58 -7.74
N LEU A 113 11.04 6.50 -6.56
CA LEU A 113 11.34 5.44 -5.58
C LEU A 113 10.90 4.04 -6.07
N ILE A 114 9.82 3.96 -6.85
CA ILE A 114 9.39 2.70 -7.49
C ILE A 114 10.36 2.35 -8.63
N GLU A 115 10.75 3.31 -9.46
CA GLU A 115 11.74 3.12 -10.52
C GLU A 115 13.11 2.70 -9.95
N ALA A 116 13.53 3.30 -8.84
CA ALA A 116 14.75 2.90 -8.12
C ALA A 116 14.72 1.43 -7.68
N GLU A 117 13.58 0.92 -7.24
CA GLU A 117 13.42 -0.51 -6.93
C GLU A 117 13.57 -1.36 -8.20
N GLU A 118 13.02 -0.92 -9.33
CA GLU A 118 13.10 -1.63 -10.60
C GLU A 118 14.54 -1.80 -11.08
N TYR A 119 15.38 -0.78 -10.87
CA TYR A 119 16.82 -0.78 -11.20
C TYR A 119 17.73 -1.26 -10.07
N GLY A 120 17.16 -1.78 -8.99
CA GLY A 120 17.91 -2.33 -7.85
C GLY A 120 18.73 -1.30 -7.08
N ILE A 121 18.36 -0.01 -7.17
CA ILE A 121 18.97 1.06 -6.39
C ILE A 121 18.38 1.03 -4.98
N THR A 122 19.22 0.87 -3.98
CA THR A 122 18.83 0.70 -2.57
C THR A 122 19.49 1.75 -1.68
N GLN A 123 19.00 1.86 -0.46
CA GLN A 123 19.63 2.71 0.56
C GLN A 123 21.12 2.36 0.76
N ALA A 124 21.45 1.08 0.69
CA ALA A 124 22.80 0.60 0.93
C ALA A 124 23.78 0.87 -0.23
N ASN A 125 23.29 0.84 -1.49
CA ASN A 125 24.18 0.92 -2.66
C ASN A 125 24.11 2.25 -3.43
N VAL A 126 23.23 3.17 -3.06
CA VAL A 126 22.99 4.42 -3.81
C VAL A 126 24.25 5.25 -3.99
N ASP A 127 25.10 5.39 -2.97
CA ASP A 127 26.33 6.18 -3.07
C ASP A 127 27.35 5.52 -4.03
N GLN A 128 27.49 4.19 -3.96
CA GLN A 128 28.36 3.44 -4.85
C GLN A 128 27.88 3.52 -6.31
N LEU A 129 26.57 3.30 -6.53
CA LEU A 129 26.00 3.40 -7.89
C LEU A 129 26.10 4.81 -8.45
N LYS A 130 25.98 5.83 -7.61
CA LYS A 130 26.15 7.23 -8.01
C LYS A 130 27.59 7.51 -8.49
N ALA A 131 28.59 6.87 -7.87
CA ALA A 131 30.00 7.04 -8.25
C ALA A 131 30.39 6.22 -9.49
N ASP A 132 29.93 4.97 -9.59
CA ASP A 132 30.54 3.97 -10.47
C ASP A 132 29.65 3.46 -11.60
N SER A 133 28.32 3.69 -11.55
CA SER A 133 27.38 3.10 -12.50
C SER A 133 27.65 3.57 -13.93
N LYS A 134 27.64 2.62 -14.87
CA LYS A 134 27.70 2.87 -16.31
C LYS A 134 26.32 2.77 -16.98
N ASP A 135 25.30 2.37 -16.25
CA ASP A 135 23.93 2.32 -16.75
C ASP A 135 23.37 3.73 -16.90
N PRO A 136 22.99 4.16 -18.11
CA PRO A 136 22.53 5.53 -18.35
C PRO A 136 21.22 5.86 -17.62
N VAL A 137 20.36 4.86 -17.32
CA VAL A 137 19.14 5.07 -16.56
C VAL A 137 19.48 5.31 -15.09
N VAL A 138 20.35 4.50 -14.51
CA VAL A 138 20.82 4.68 -13.13
C VAL A 138 21.52 6.03 -12.98
N GLN A 139 22.37 6.43 -13.95
CA GLN A 139 23.02 7.75 -13.96
C GLN A 139 22.03 8.90 -13.97
N ARG A 140 20.95 8.78 -14.73
CA ARG A 140 19.87 9.78 -14.78
C ARG A 140 19.12 9.85 -13.47
N ILE A 141 18.68 8.70 -12.95
CA ILE A 141 18.00 8.60 -11.66
C ILE A 141 18.84 9.24 -10.54
N LEU A 142 20.14 9.02 -10.53
CA LEU A 142 21.04 9.52 -9.48
C LEU A 142 21.58 10.93 -9.74
N GLY A 143 21.17 11.59 -10.84
CA GLY A 143 21.55 12.96 -11.18
C GLY A 143 23.01 13.13 -11.61
N THR A 144 23.64 12.08 -12.15
CA THR A 144 25.04 12.17 -12.61
C THR A 144 25.16 12.53 -14.09
N SER A 145 24.16 12.21 -14.93
CA SER A 145 24.13 12.54 -16.36
C SER A 145 23.22 13.73 -16.70
N GLU A 146 22.06 13.82 -16.04
CA GLU A 146 21.06 14.86 -16.31
C GLU A 146 20.59 15.53 -15.01
N ASP A 147 20.13 16.78 -15.12
CA ASP A 147 19.57 17.53 -13.99
C ASP A 147 18.05 17.56 -14.06
N THR A 148 17.41 16.45 -13.66
CA THR A 148 15.95 16.35 -13.58
C THR A 148 15.37 17.14 -12.40
N GLY A 149 16.19 17.44 -11.39
CA GLY A 149 15.79 18.23 -10.22
C GLY A 149 15.42 19.66 -10.58
N LYS A 150 16.10 20.25 -11.56
CA LYS A 150 15.84 21.62 -12.01
C LYS A 150 14.39 21.87 -12.40
N LEU A 151 13.71 20.88 -13.01
CA LEU A 151 12.30 20.98 -13.39
C LEU A 151 11.35 21.00 -12.19
N LEU A 152 11.83 20.57 -11.02
CA LEU A 152 11.09 20.54 -9.76
C LEU A 152 11.56 21.62 -8.77
N GLY A 153 12.49 22.51 -9.19
CA GLY A 153 13.12 23.46 -8.28
C GLY A 153 14.04 22.83 -7.23
N LEU A 154 14.55 21.63 -7.50
CA LEU A 154 15.38 20.85 -6.59
C LEU A 154 16.80 20.71 -7.13
N ASP A 155 17.75 20.33 -6.27
CA ASP A 155 19.11 19.98 -6.69
C ASP A 155 19.11 18.72 -7.57
N LYS A 156 20.10 18.61 -8.44
CA LYS A 156 20.21 17.49 -9.40
C LYS A 156 20.26 16.11 -8.76
N ASP A 157 20.68 15.99 -7.51
CA ASP A 157 20.80 14.73 -6.76
C ASP A 157 19.63 14.47 -5.79
N TRP A 158 18.51 15.18 -6.00
CA TRP A 158 17.31 15.09 -5.13
C TRP A 158 16.86 13.66 -4.88
N LEU A 159 16.89 12.82 -5.92
CA LEU A 159 16.44 11.43 -5.81
C LEU A 159 17.46 10.54 -5.11
N ALA A 160 18.75 10.72 -5.39
CA ALA A 160 19.81 10.02 -4.66
C ALA A 160 19.71 10.30 -3.15
N ARG A 161 19.43 11.55 -2.76
CA ARG A 161 19.21 11.92 -1.36
C ARG A 161 17.95 11.29 -0.78
N ALA A 162 16.86 11.24 -1.53
CA ALA A 162 15.63 10.58 -1.09
C ALA A 162 15.85 9.09 -0.84
N ILE A 163 16.49 8.38 -1.80
CA ILE A 163 16.80 6.95 -1.66
C ILE A 163 17.76 6.71 -0.49
N LYS A 164 18.77 7.56 -0.32
CA LYS A 164 19.71 7.46 0.80
C LYS A 164 19.01 7.61 2.16
N ALA A 165 18.02 8.48 2.25
CA ALA A 165 17.27 8.74 3.47
C ALA A 165 16.26 7.63 3.81
N THR A 166 15.55 7.10 2.80
CA THR A 166 14.37 6.23 3.03
C THR A 166 14.48 4.85 2.38
N GLY A 167 15.45 4.61 1.52
CA GLY A 167 15.47 3.46 0.61
C GLY A 167 14.50 3.64 -0.55
N ASN A 168 14.45 2.65 -1.43
CA ASN A 168 13.47 2.58 -2.51
C ASN A 168 12.07 2.16 -2.00
N TYR A 169 11.07 2.10 -2.90
CA TYR A 169 9.70 1.73 -2.53
C TYR A 169 9.62 0.33 -1.88
N GLY A 170 10.35 -0.65 -2.42
CA GLY A 170 10.37 -2.01 -1.85
C GLY A 170 10.95 -2.06 -0.45
N GLU A 171 12.05 -1.36 -0.20
CA GLU A 171 12.65 -1.25 1.14
C GLU A 171 11.68 -0.58 2.12
N SER A 172 10.99 0.48 1.68
CA SER A 172 9.97 1.14 2.49
C SER A 172 8.79 0.22 2.82
N PHE A 173 8.29 -0.52 1.84
CA PHE A 173 7.23 -1.51 2.05
C PHE A 173 7.65 -2.58 3.06
N GLU A 174 8.81 -3.22 2.84
CA GLU A 174 9.32 -4.29 3.70
C GLU A 174 9.51 -3.82 5.16
N ARG A 175 10.03 -2.62 5.35
CA ARG A 175 10.29 -2.05 6.67
C ARG A 175 9.01 -1.72 7.45
N ASN A 176 7.96 -1.27 6.76
CA ASN A 176 6.78 -0.74 7.43
C ASN A 176 5.62 -1.75 7.52
N VAL A 177 5.42 -2.59 6.50
CA VAL A 177 4.25 -3.47 6.42
C VAL A 177 4.58 -4.89 5.94
N GLY A 178 5.80 -5.12 5.48
CA GLY A 178 6.23 -6.35 4.82
C GLY A 178 6.27 -7.59 5.73
N PRO A 179 6.65 -8.75 5.17
CA PRO A 179 6.64 -10.05 5.85
C PRO A 179 7.46 -10.12 7.13
N LYS A 180 8.45 -9.26 7.31
CA LYS A 180 9.28 -9.20 8.52
C LYS A 180 8.71 -8.34 9.64
N THR A 181 7.56 -7.69 9.40
CA THR A 181 6.88 -6.87 10.39
C THR A 181 5.74 -7.64 11.07
N ALA A 182 5.19 -7.10 12.16
CA ALA A 182 4.01 -7.67 12.81
C ALA A 182 2.77 -7.71 11.87
N LEU A 183 2.72 -6.88 10.84
CA LEU A 183 1.63 -6.86 9.86
C LEU A 183 1.74 -8.02 8.87
N ASN A 184 2.94 -8.47 8.56
CA ASN A 184 3.23 -9.63 7.71
C ASN A 184 2.47 -9.60 6.36
N LEU A 185 2.48 -8.45 5.67
CA LEU A 185 1.81 -8.32 4.38
C LEU A 185 2.72 -8.74 3.24
N PRO A 186 2.27 -9.64 2.35
CA PRO A 186 2.98 -9.92 1.10
C PRO A 186 2.84 -8.72 0.15
N ARG A 187 3.81 -8.53 -0.73
CA ARG A 187 3.77 -7.49 -1.77
C ARG A 187 2.51 -7.61 -2.65
N GLY A 188 2.15 -8.81 -3.06
CA GLY A 188 0.99 -9.06 -3.90
C GLY A 188 0.93 -8.10 -5.11
N LEU A 189 -0.20 -7.41 -5.31
CA LEU A 189 -0.36 -6.41 -6.38
C LEU A 189 0.49 -5.15 -6.19
N ASN A 190 1.04 -4.90 -5.01
CA ASN A 190 2.00 -3.81 -4.77
C ASN A 190 3.44 -4.16 -5.22
N ASN A 191 3.63 -5.30 -5.86
CA ASN A 191 4.91 -5.65 -6.48
C ASN A 191 5.09 -4.91 -7.80
N LEU A 192 6.34 -4.86 -8.28
CA LEU A 192 6.65 -4.28 -9.59
C LEU A 192 5.91 -5.02 -10.71
N TRP A 193 5.60 -4.32 -11.78
CA TRP A 193 4.92 -4.86 -12.97
C TRP A 193 5.67 -6.06 -13.58
N ASN A 194 7.01 -6.00 -13.60
CA ASN A 194 7.87 -7.08 -14.11
C ASN A 194 8.02 -8.26 -13.11
N LYS A 195 7.41 -8.14 -11.90
CA LYS A 195 7.35 -9.18 -10.86
C LYS A 195 5.91 -9.59 -10.54
N GLY A 196 4.99 -9.36 -11.50
CA GLY A 196 3.58 -9.78 -11.39
C GLY A 196 2.69 -8.85 -10.57
N GLY A 197 3.13 -7.65 -10.24
CA GLY A 197 2.35 -6.63 -9.57
C GLY A 197 1.80 -5.54 -10.50
N LEU A 198 1.31 -4.45 -9.92
CA LEU A 198 0.74 -3.31 -10.63
C LEU A 198 1.59 -2.03 -10.53
N MET A 199 2.73 -2.07 -9.81
CA MET A 199 3.58 -0.89 -9.67
C MET A 199 4.35 -0.66 -10.98
N TYR A 200 3.84 0.30 -11.76
CA TYR A 200 4.39 0.70 -13.06
C TYR A 200 4.68 2.21 -13.02
N PRO A 201 5.89 2.60 -12.62
CA PRO A 201 6.23 4.02 -12.46
C PRO A 201 6.39 4.72 -13.81
N TYR A 202 6.10 6.02 -13.84
CA TYR A 202 6.57 6.86 -14.92
C TYR A 202 8.08 7.05 -14.78
N PRO A 203 8.86 6.87 -15.87
CA PRO A 203 10.30 7.06 -15.79
C PRO A 203 10.67 8.51 -15.52
N ALA A 204 11.64 8.73 -14.63
CA ALA A 204 12.19 10.06 -14.32
C ALA A 204 13.09 10.55 -15.46
N ARG A 205 12.52 11.25 -16.45
CA ARG A 205 13.20 11.83 -17.61
C ARG A 205 12.56 13.14 -18.03
#